data_9b27881a005e39ef4bd2720b39efd884
#
_entry.id   9b27881a005e39ef4bd2720b39efd884
#
_cell.length_a   1.000
_cell.length_b   1.000
_cell.length_c   1.000
_cell.angle_alpha   90.00
_cell.angle_beta   90.00
_cell.angle_gamma   90.00
#
_symmetry.space_group_name_H-M   'P 1'
#
loop_
_entity.id
_entity.type
_entity.pdbx_description
1 polymer ?
#
loop_
_entity_poly.entity_id
_entity_poly.type
_entity_poly.pdbx_seq_one_letter_code
_entity_poly.pdbx_strand_id
1 'polypeptide(L)'
;MNSGNRSAATTTIHWALAALLGLGVALGTPSIASTQENPETAPAGQTPAKPPVAQKGAPSARDKAKPETHITPDQAKQLFALIDQLMHFSSEETGLPIRSEVKPQLTSRAQVESYLREKFNEDEGARRMQRGEIVLKKFGLLDHDFDLKPFLLDLLKEQIAAYYDSKTKTVNLLDWVDIDEQKPVLAHELTHALQDQHVNLEKWSDQTPEDVSTNYKDDVEHLSRDEMDTAREAVAEGQATAVMMDNVLKPMGKSLLKDPEVVDVIKDKMESSSDSPVMARAPLLLSESLLFPYREGLSFEQDVWMDKGQAAAFTGALDHPPNSTWEIINPREFEKSHAAIVPLMPDIHPVVDPVYKPYDIGQVGELDLHILTQLFGGEAASRELTPAWDGGIYWAGQRRSATTAAQQADTKSISLFYLSEWKNDASAGAFARLYADSLGRKYSGLKRDTSAEKAAQQSLPGGTIEQVFSTNEGPVTITRRGKMVFVAESFDLPMARKLAQMLLDAQGTGEMKQAKIAMPAAPFRPGGLPTLSGGLVHLFADCGVMKSAVDAAMHAAVQ
;
A
#
# COMPACT_ATOMS: atom_id res chain seq x y z
N MET A 1 -2.37 -24.96 65.04
CA MET A 1 -1.27 -25.85 65.43
C MET A 1 -0.37 -25.95 64.20
N ASN A 2 0.86 -25.48 64.40
CA ASN A 2 2.10 -25.69 63.66
C ASN A 2 2.08 -25.44 62.13
N SER A 3 2.57 -24.31 61.64
CA SER A 3 3.98 -23.77 61.59
C SER A 3 4.97 -24.65 60.83
N GLY A 4 5.49 -24.12 59.76
CA GLY A 4 6.58 -24.71 58.95
C GLY A 4 7.04 -23.75 57.87
N ASN A 5 7.83 -22.77 58.28
CA ASN A 5 8.57 -21.77 57.51
C ASN A 5 9.86 -22.40 56.91
N ARG A 6 10.28 -21.97 55.73
CA ARG A 6 11.68 -21.78 55.23
C ARG A 6 11.62 -21.56 53.74
N SER A 7 12.07 -20.53 53.24
CA SER A 7 13.28 -19.68 53.27
C SER A 7 13.79 -19.47 51.85
N ALA A 8 14.00 -18.23 51.53
CA ALA A 8 14.49 -17.65 50.28
C ALA A 8 15.89 -18.16 49.87
N ALA A 9 16.14 -18.10 48.58
CA ALA A 9 17.51 -17.93 48.06
C ALA A 9 17.48 -17.01 46.84
N THR A 10 17.79 -15.78 47.11
CA THR A 10 18.19 -14.74 46.16
C THR A 10 19.56 -15.06 45.62
N THR A 11 19.78 -15.08 44.31
CA THR A 11 21.11 -15.02 43.74
C THR A 11 21.21 -13.89 42.75
N THR A 12 21.78 -12.81 43.24
CA THR A 12 22.27 -11.64 42.52
C THR A 12 23.60 -12.01 41.85
N ILE A 13 23.75 -11.81 40.57
CA ILE A 13 25.09 -11.83 39.92
C ILE A 13 25.37 -10.44 39.37
N HIS A 14 26.50 -9.93 39.88
CA HIS A 14 27.06 -8.61 39.67
C HIS A 14 27.76 -8.46 38.32
N TRP A 15 27.74 -7.25 37.82
CA TRP A 15 28.57 -6.64 36.79
C TRP A 15 30.07 -6.81 37.01
N ALA A 16 30.83 -7.01 35.95
CA ALA A 16 32.24 -6.68 35.89
C ALA A 16 32.55 -5.90 34.60
N LEU A 17 32.78 -4.60 34.80
CA LEU A 17 33.46 -3.70 33.88
C LEU A 17 34.94 -4.10 33.82
N ALA A 18 35.53 -4.17 32.65
CA ALA A 18 36.98 -4.03 32.49
C ALA A 18 37.28 -3.09 31.31
N ALA A 19 37.68 -1.88 31.66
CA ALA A 19 38.34 -0.93 30.77
C ALA A 19 39.78 -1.36 30.53
N LEU A 20 40.29 -1.22 29.33
CA LEU A 20 41.72 -1.14 29.05
C LEU A 20 42.01 -0.01 28.07
N LEU A 21 42.68 0.99 28.63
CA LEU A 21 43.37 2.11 28.03
C LEU A 21 44.59 1.67 27.23
N GLY A 22 44.96 2.40 26.23
CA GLY A 22 46.33 2.55 25.87
C GLY A 22 46.64 3.08 24.48
N LEU A 23 46.99 4.33 24.43
CA LEU A 23 48.09 5.01 23.70
C LEU A 23 48.13 4.83 22.15
N GLY A 24 48.36 5.88 21.34
CA GLY A 24 48.84 7.27 21.55
C GLY A 24 49.38 7.80 20.24
N VAL A 25 49.35 9.15 20.12
CA VAL A 25 50.32 10.00 19.39
C VAL A 25 50.23 9.93 17.85
N ALA A 26 50.07 11.05 17.07
CA ALA A 26 50.69 12.37 17.12
C ALA A 26 49.95 13.35 16.18
N LEU A 27 49.79 14.53 16.66
CA LEU A 27 49.98 15.88 16.14
C LEU A 27 50.30 16.07 14.65
N GLY A 28 49.51 16.91 14.02
CA GLY A 28 49.82 17.57 12.74
C GLY A 28 48.81 18.64 12.41
N THR A 29 48.94 19.85 13.00
CA THR A 29 48.27 21.07 12.51
C THR A 29 49.10 21.68 11.39
N PRO A 30 48.49 22.30 10.39
CA PRO A 30 49.07 23.51 9.83
C PRO A 30 48.16 24.73 9.98
N SER A 31 48.86 25.75 10.28
CA SER A 31 48.53 27.17 10.48
C SER A 31 47.62 27.78 9.43
N ILE A 32 46.85 28.69 9.98
CA ILE A 32 46.10 29.77 9.33
C ILE A 32 47.11 30.77 8.72
N ALA A 33 46.88 31.13 7.44
CA ALA A 33 47.39 32.37 6.89
C ALA A 33 46.21 33.17 6.34
N SER A 34 45.89 34.24 7.04
CA SER A 34 44.98 35.30 6.63
C SER A 34 45.65 36.17 5.56
N THR A 35 45.00 36.41 4.45
CA THR A 35 45.19 37.57 3.62
C THR A 35 43.87 38.24 3.35
N GLN A 36 43.73 39.46 3.94
CA GLN A 36 42.75 40.46 3.55
C GLN A 36 43.18 41.06 2.22
N GLU A 37 42.24 41.17 1.30
CA GLU A 37 42.21 42.24 0.31
C GLU A 37 40.78 42.64 0.00
N ASN A 38 40.61 43.95 -0.14
CA ASN A 38 39.40 44.76 -0.14
C ASN A 38 38.84 44.93 -1.58
N PRO A 39 37.64 45.53 -1.75
CA PRO A 39 36.70 45.18 -2.81
C PRO A 39 36.83 46.11 -4.03
N GLU A 40 36.61 45.54 -5.22
CA GLU A 40 36.37 46.37 -6.42
C GLU A 40 35.28 45.77 -7.30
N THR A 41 34.25 46.57 -7.45
CA THR A 41 33.28 46.73 -8.55
C THR A 41 32.76 45.51 -9.31
N ALA A 42 31.44 45.30 -9.18
CA ALA A 42 30.58 44.47 -10.04
C ALA A 42 30.52 45.00 -11.49
N PRO A 43 30.29 44.11 -12.46
CA PRO A 43 29.29 44.41 -13.47
C PRO A 43 28.18 43.38 -13.51
N ALA A 44 26.99 43.92 -13.86
CA ALA A 44 25.71 43.25 -13.96
C ALA A 44 25.66 42.15 -15.03
N GLY A 45 24.82 41.13 -14.72
CA GLY A 45 24.07 40.38 -15.72
C GLY A 45 24.69 39.07 -16.21
N GLN A 46 24.47 37.99 -15.48
CA GLN A 46 24.32 36.67 -16.09
C GLN A 46 23.21 35.88 -15.37
N THR A 47 22.19 35.57 -16.16
CA THR A 47 21.09 34.64 -15.81
C THR A 47 21.66 33.27 -15.48
N PRO A 48 21.18 32.57 -14.44
CA PRO A 48 21.63 31.21 -14.15
C PRO A 48 21.28 30.28 -15.32
N ALA A 49 22.28 29.61 -15.85
CA ALA A 49 22.13 28.61 -16.87
C ALA A 49 21.32 27.42 -16.34
N LYS A 50 20.28 27.07 -17.11
CA LYS A 50 19.49 25.85 -16.97
C LYS A 50 20.44 24.63 -16.97
N PRO A 51 20.27 23.65 -16.06
CA PRO A 51 21.09 22.44 -16.11
C PRO A 51 20.93 21.73 -17.47
N PRO A 52 21.96 21.08 -17.98
CA PRO A 52 21.92 20.46 -19.29
C PRO A 52 20.89 19.32 -19.30
N VAL A 53 19.97 19.41 -20.25
CA VAL A 53 19.07 18.31 -20.60
C VAL A 53 19.95 17.11 -20.97
N ALA A 54 19.81 16.02 -20.25
CA ALA A 54 20.47 14.76 -20.55
C ALA A 54 20.11 14.36 -22.00
N GLN A 55 21.10 14.37 -22.89
CA GLN A 55 20.93 13.81 -24.21
C GLN A 55 20.56 12.33 -24.05
N LYS A 56 19.47 11.93 -24.71
CA LYS A 56 19.11 10.52 -24.89
C LYS A 56 20.33 9.79 -25.46
N GLY A 57 21.03 9.05 -24.60
CA GLY A 57 22.04 8.11 -25.03
C GLY A 57 21.38 7.08 -25.94
N ALA A 58 21.95 6.82 -27.09
CA ALA A 58 21.58 5.71 -27.95
C ALA A 58 21.65 4.40 -27.12
N PRO A 59 20.74 3.41 -27.31
CA PRO A 59 20.76 2.17 -26.57
C PRO A 59 22.13 1.50 -26.72
N SER A 60 22.77 1.19 -25.59
CA SER A 60 24.00 0.43 -25.56
C SER A 60 23.71 -0.97 -26.12
N ALA A 61 24.51 -1.41 -27.10
CA ALA A 61 24.40 -2.72 -27.78
C ALA A 61 24.74 -3.91 -26.85
N ARG A 62 24.41 -3.87 -25.55
CA ARG A 62 24.70 -4.94 -24.58
C ARG A 62 23.49 -5.70 -24.08
N ASP A 63 22.27 -5.23 -24.29
CA ASP A 63 21.06 -6.00 -24.00
C ASP A 63 20.64 -6.80 -25.23
N LYS A 64 21.38 -7.87 -25.51
CA LYS A 64 20.78 -8.98 -26.23
C LYS A 64 19.82 -9.63 -25.24
N ALA A 65 18.52 -9.35 -25.41
CA ALA A 65 17.49 -10.11 -24.74
C ALA A 65 17.83 -11.61 -24.82
N LYS A 66 17.79 -12.32 -23.69
CA LYS A 66 17.87 -13.78 -23.71
C LYS A 66 16.84 -14.27 -24.73
N PRO A 67 17.19 -15.23 -25.62
CA PRO A 67 16.19 -15.79 -26.53
C PRO A 67 15.02 -16.31 -25.69
N GLU A 68 13.78 -15.97 -26.05
CA GLU A 68 12.59 -16.49 -25.40
C GLU A 68 12.65 -18.02 -25.45
N THR A 69 12.61 -18.64 -24.29
CA THR A 69 12.43 -20.09 -24.14
C THR A 69 10.94 -20.36 -24.25
N HIS A 70 10.54 -21.25 -25.15
CA HIS A 70 9.16 -21.74 -25.19
C HIS A 70 9.11 -23.12 -24.57
N ILE A 71 8.19 -23.31 -23.63
CA ILE A 71 7.93 -24.61 -23.03
C ILE A 71 7.43 -25.58 -24.13
N THR A 72 8.16 -26.67 -24.31
CA THR A 72 7.76 -27.72 -25.26
C THR A 72 6.56 -28.52 -24.73
N PRO A 73 5.79 -29.19 -25.58
CA PRO A 73 4.68 -30.05 -25.14
C PRO A 73 5.08 -31.13 -24.13
N ASP A 74 6.30 -31.66 -24.22
CA ASP A 74 6.83 -32.64 -23.26
C ASP A 74 7.15 -31.99 -21.90
N GLN A 75 7.69 -30.80 -21.90
CA GLN A 75 7.91 -30.02 -20.67
C GLN A 75 6.59 -29.61 -20.01
N ALA A 76 5.60 -29.17 -20.79
CA ALA A 76 4.25 -28.89 -20.28
C ALA A 76 3.62 -30.13 -19.64
N LYS A 77 3.77 -31.30 -20.27
CA LYS A 77 3.31 -32.57 -19.70
C LYS A 77 4.01 -32.92 -18.38
N GLN A 78 5.31 -32.62 -18.27
CA GLN A 78 6.06 -32.81 -17.01
C GLN A 78 5.56 -31.88 -15.90
N LEU A 79 5.32 -30.58 -16.18
CA LEU A 79 4.73 -29.64 -15.23
C LEU A 79 3.33 -30.09 -14.78
N PHE A 80 2.49 -30.47 -15.73
CA PHE A 80 1.13 -30.92 -15.41
C PHE A 80 1.10 -32.21 -14.58
N ALA A 81 2.11 -33.06 -14.72
CA ALA A 81 2.24 -34.27 -13.90
C ALA A 81 2.62 -33.96 -12.43
N LEU A 82 3.07 -32.73 -12.12
CA LEU A 82 3.38 -32.31 -10.74
C LEU A 82 2.15 -31.80 -9.98
N ILE A 83 1.04 -31.52 -10.65
CA ILE A 83 -0.13 -30.88 -10.04
C ILE A 83 -0.63 -31.65 -8.82
N ASP A 84 -0.87 -32.95 -8.96
CA ASP A 84 -1.38 -33.77 -7.86
C ASP A 84 -0.40 -33.76 -6.66
N GLN A 85 0.90 -33.88 -6.94
CA GLN A 85 1.93 -33.83 -5.90
C GLN A 85 1.96 -32.47 -5.19
N LEU A 86 1.91 -31.37 -5.95
CA LEU A 86 1.94 -30.02 -5.38
C LEU A 86 0.63 -29.65 -4.69
N MET A 87 -0.53 -30.10 -5.20
CA MET A 87 -1.81 -29.96 -4.50
C MET A 87 -1.79 -30.63 -3.13
N HIS A 88 -1.24 -31.85 -3.05
CA HIS A 88 -1.08 -32.54 -1.76
C HIS A 88 -0.12 -31.80 -0.85
N PHE A 89 1.04 -31.35 -1.37
CA PHE A 89 1.97 -30.53 -0.62
C PHE A 89 1.30 -29.27 -0.07
N SER A 90 0.64 -28.47 -0.92
CA SER A 90 -0.04 -27.24 -0.50
C SER A 90 -1.16 -27.53 0.52
N SER A 91 -1.90 -28.65 0.35
CA SER A 91 -2.93 -29.08 1.30
C SER A 91 -2.34 -29.45 2.68
N GLU A 92 -1.18 -30.09 2.72
CA GLU A 92 -0.45 -30.42 3.96
C GLU A 92 0.07 -29.15 4.65
N GLU A 93 0.63 -28.21 3.85
CA GLU A 93 1.16 -26.94 4.39
C GLU A 93 0.07 -26.02 4.94
N THR A 94 -1.08 -25.95 4.28
CA THR A 94 -2.16 -25.05 4.68
C THR A 94 -3.20 -25.70 5.62
N GLY A 95 -3.29 -27.03 5.64
CA GLY A 95 -4.38 -27.75 6.27
C GLY A 95 -5.71 -27.64 5.51
N LEU A 96 -5.74 -27.00 4.35
CA LEU A 96 -6.94 -26.86 3.51
C LEU A 96 -7.19 -28.15 2.73
N PRO A 97 -8.41 -28.75 2.77
CA PRO A 97 -8.69 -30.00 2.10
C PRO A 97 -8.86 -29.81 0.59
N ILE A 98 -8.32 -30.75 -0.20
CA ILE A 98 -8.58 -30.84 -1.64
C ILE A 98 -10.04 -31.30 -1.85
N ARG A 99 -10.87 -30.46 -2.47
CA ARG A 99 -12.29 -30.75 -2.73
C ARG A 99 -12.59 -31.01 -4.20
N SER A 100 -11.75 -30.51 -5.10
CA SER A 100 -11.93 -30.66 -6.55
C SER A 100 -10.59 -30.64 -7.28
N GLU A 101 -10.58 -31.22 -8.49
CA GLU A 101 -9.43 -31.17 -9.38
C GLU A 101 -9.24 -29.76 -9.95
N VAL A 102 -7.98 -29.39 -10.18
CA VAL A 102 -7.57 -28.14 -10.83
C VAL A 102 -7.05 -28.47 -12.23
N LYS A 103 -7.49 -27.69 -13.22
CA LYS A 103 -7.09 -27.91 -14.62
C LYS A 103 -5.87 -27.04 -14.94
N PRO A 104 -4.77 -27.61 -15.44
CA PRO A 104 -3.66 -26.80 -15.93
C PRO A 104 -3.89 -26.36 -17.38
N GLN A 105 -3.42 -25.17 -17.69
CA GLN A 105 -3.38 -24.64 -19.04
C GLN A 105 -2.04 -23.97 -19.30
N LEU A 106 -1.49 -24.14 -20.50
CA LEU A 106 -0.37 -23.38 -20.97
C LEU A 106 -0.89 -22.17 -21.74
N THR A 107 -0.44 -20.97 -21.36
CA THR A 107 -0.96 -19.70 -21.87
C THR A 107 0.15 -18.92 -22.55
N SER A 108 -0.11 -18.44 -23.78
CA SER A 108 0.84 -17.64 -24.56
C SER A 108 0.78 -16.15 -24.18
N ARG A 109 1.82 -15.38 -24.52
CA ARG A 109 1.86 -13.90 -24.34
C ARG A 109 0.62 -13.21 -24.91
N ALA A 110 0.17 -13.62 -26.10
CA ALA A 110 -1.00 -13.04 -26.75
C ALA A 110 -2.29 -13.30 -25.95
N GLN A 111 -2.41 -14.47 -25.33
CA GLN A 111 -3.55 -14.81 -24.47
C GLN A 111 -3.50 -14.02 -23.17
N VAL A 112 -2.32 -13.87 -22.53
CA VAL A 112 -2.14 -13.02 -21.34
C VAL A 112 -2.46 -11.56 -21.68
N GLU A 113 -1.96 -11.04 -22.80
CA GLU A 113 -2.27 -9.66 -23.21
C GLU A 113 -3.77 -9.47 -23.46
N SER A 114 -4.45 -10.47 -24.05
CA SER A 114 -5.90 -10.45 -24.21
C SER A 114 -6.62 -10.45 -22.86
N TYR A 115 -6.21 -11.32 -21.95
CA TYR A 115 -6.75 -11.40 -20.59
C TYR A 115 -6.58 -10.08 -19.82
N LEU A 116 -5.39 -9.49 -19.82
CA LEU A 116 -5.16 -8.20 -19.16
C LEU A 116 -5.99 -7.08 -19.80
N ARG A 117 -6.09 -7.04 -21.14
CA ARG A 117 -6.94 -6.06 -21.83
C ARG A 117 -8.41 -6.22 -21.51
N GLU A 118 -8.91 -7.46 -21.40
CA GLU A 118 -10.28 -7.77 -21.01
C GLU A 118 -10.54 -7.28 -19.59
N LYS A 119 -9.70 -7.64 -18.62
CA LYS A 119 -9.74 -7.12 -17.25
C LYS A 119 -9.82 -5.59 -17.22
N PHE A 120 -8.97 -4.89 -17.97
CA PHE A 120 -8.97 -3.42 -18.02
C PHE A 120 -10.16 -2.77 -18.76
N ASN A 121 -10.90 -3.51 -19.57
CA ASN A 121 -12.01 -2.95 -20.34
C ASN A 121 -13.39 -3.37 -19.82
N GLU A 122 -13.51 -4.56 -19.24
CA GLU A 122 -14.77 -5.14 -18.80
C GLU A 122 -14.96 -5.09 -17.29
N ASP A 123 -13.86 -4.99 -16.54
CA ASP A 123 -13.92 -4.89 -15.08
C ASP A 123 -14.34 -3.48 -14.65
N GLU A 124 -15.40 -3.39 -13.86
CA GLU A 124 -15.87 -2.14 -13.26
C GLU A 124 -14.78 -1.53 -12.39
N GLY A 125 -13.99 -2.39 -11.74
CA GLY A 125 -12.86 -2.00 -10.96
C GLY A 125 -11.78 -1.26 -11.75
N ALA A 126 -11.40 -1.76 -12.93
CA ALA A 126 -10.43 -1.08 -13.78
C ALA A 126 -10.95 0.29 -14.26
N ARG A 127 -12.26 0.40 -14.50
CA ARG A 127 -12.89 1.70 -14.80
C ARG A 127 -12.87 2.65 -13.61
N ARG A 128 -13.12 2.14 -12.41
CA ARG A 128 -13.02 2.93 -11.18
C ARG A 128 -11.60 3.40 -10.94
N MET A 129 -10.60 2.54 -11.18
CA MET A 129 -9.21 2.94 -11.08
C MET A 129 -8.84 4.06 -12.07
N GLN A 130 -9.35 4.02 -13.31
CA GLN A 130 -9.17 5.13 -14.24
C GLN A 130 -9.82 6.43 -13.73
N ARG A 131 -10.95 6.33 -13.03
CA ARG A 131 -11.56 7.48 -12.34
C ARG A 131 -10.73 7.92 -11.13
N GLY A 132 -10.21 6.95 -10.36
CA GLY A 132 -9.36 7.19 -9.21
C GLY A 132 -8.02 7.86 -9.56
N GLU A 133 -7.49 7.68 -10.80
CA GLU A 133 -6.24 8.29 -11.24
C GLU A 133 -6.20 9.80 -10.95
N ILE A 134 -7.31 10.51 -11.18
CA ILE A 134 -7.37 11.96 -10.93
C ILE A 134 -7.32 12.29 -9.43
N VAL A 135 -7.87 11.41 -8.59
CA VAL A 135 -7.81 11.53 -7.11
C VAL A 135 -6.39 11.26 -6.61
N LEU A 136 -5.74 10.22 -7.15
CA LEU A 136 -4.33 9.90 -6.84
C LEU A 136 -3.39 11.07 -7.21
N LYS A 137 -3.61 11.70 -8.38
CA LYS A 137 -2.91 12.93 -8.79
C LYS A 137 -3.21 14.08 -7.85
N LYS A 138 -4.47 14.22 -7.41
CA LYS A 138 -4.88 15.27 -6.48
C LYS A 138 -4.27 15.10 -5.09
N PHE A 139 -4.13 13.87 -4.60
CA PHE A 139 -3.36 13.56 -3.40
C PHE A 139 -1.85 13.83 -3.57
N GLY A 140 -1.33 13.83 -4.81
CA GLY A 140 0.09 13.93 -5.13
C GLY A 140 0.81 12.58 -5.01
N LEU A 141 0.07 11.48 -5.05
CA LEU A 141 0.58 10.11 -5.10
C LEU A 141 1.04 9.71 -6.50
N LEU A 142 0.52 10.38 -7.53
CA LEU A 142 0.97 10.33 -8.92
C LEU A 142 1.26 11.73 -9.45
N ASP A 143 2.22 11.85 -10.35
CA ASP A 143 2.49 13.10 -11.06
C ASP A 143 1.32 13.47 -11.98
N HIS A 144 1.09 14.78 -12.19
CA HIS A 144 -0.05 15.26 -12.98
C HIS A 144 -0.05 14.78 -14.44
N ASP A 145 1.11 14.56 -15.02
CA ASP A 145 1.28 14.11 -16.41
C ASP A 145 1.48 12.59 -16.54
N PHE A 146 1.41 11.84 -15.44
CA PHE A 146 1.52 10.39 -15.46
C PHE A 146 0.27 9.77 -16.13
N ASP A 147 0.47 8.80 -17.02
CA ASP A 147 -0.59 8.04 -17.68
C ASP A 147 -0.65 6.64 -17.06
N LEU A 148 -1.62 6.43 -16.16
CA LEU A 148 -1.69 5.25 -15.31
C LEU A 148 -1.98 3.98 -16.12
N LYS A 149 -2.99 4.00 -17.00
CA LYS A 149 -3.46 2.79 -17.69
C LYS A 149 -2.39 2.12 -18.56
N PRO A 150 -1.70 2.82 -19.48
CA PRO A 150 -0.65 2.19 -20.28
C PRO A 150 0.50 1.69 -19.42
N PHE A 151 0.86 2.44 -18.36
CA PHE A 151 1.94 2.01 -17.47
C PHE A 151 1.58 0.73 -16.73
N LEU A 152 0.36 0.62 -16.19
CA LEU A 152 -0.13 -0.60 -15.54
C LEU A 152 -0.11 -1.81 -16.48
N LEU A 153 -0.55 -1.64 -17.72
CA LEU A 153 -0.50 -2.72 -18.71
C LEU A 153 0.93 -3.20 -18.97
N ASP A 154 1.89 -2.28 -19.08
CA ASP A 154 3.30 -2.65 -19.29
C ASP A 154 3.90 -3.29 -18.03
N LEU A 155 3.57 -2.79 -16.84
CA LEU A 155 4.01 -3.35 -15.57
C LEU A 155 3.49 -4.78 -15.36
N LEU A 156 2.20 -5.00 -15.57
CA LEU A 156 1.59 -6.32 -15.44
C LEU A 156 2.15 -7.33 -16.44
N LYS A 157 2.36 -6.93 -17.70
CA LYS A 157 3.01 -7.80 -18.70
C LYS A 157 4.43 -8.20 -18.31
N GLU A 158 5.15 -7.34 -17.59
CA GLU A 158 6.49 -7.62 -17.11
C GLU A 158 6.46 -8.52 -15.88
N GLN A 159 5.49 -8.31 -14.99
CA GLN A 159 5.48 -8.92 -13.66
C GLN A 159 4.71 -10.24 -13.56
N ILE A 160 3.70 -10.50 -14.43
CA ILE A 160 2.93 -11.74 -14.36
C ILE A 160 3.82 -12.96 -14.60
N ALA A 161 3.74 -13.96 -13.70
CA ALA A 161 4.47 -15.23 -13.80
C ALA A 161 3.53 -16.43 -14.05
N ALA A 162 2.34 -16.42 -13.47
CA ALA A 162 1.23 -17.35 -13.70
C ALA A 162 -0.04 -16.74 -13.10
N TYR A 163 -1.19 -17.40 -13.23
CA TYR A 163 -2.41 -17.03 -12.52
C TYR A 163 -3.38 -18.20 -12.39
N TYR A 164 -4.10 -18.23 -11.26
CA TYR A 164 -5.26 -19.08 -11.07
C TYR A 164 -6.52 -18.32 -11.47
N ASP A 165 -7.33 -18.89 -12.34
CA ASP A 165 -8.63 -18.35 -12.71
C ASP A 165 -9.72 -19.04 -11.88
N SER A 166 -10.25 -18.30 -10.90
CA SER A 166 -11.29 -18.79 -10.00
C SER A 166 -12.63 -19.07 -10.69
N LYS A 167 -12.91 -18.47 -11.85
CA LYS A 167 -14.13 -18.68 -12.64
C LYS A 167 -14.07 -20.01 -13.38
N THR A 168 -12.95 -20.31 -14.02
CA THR A 168 -12.75 -21.53 -14.81
C THR A 168 -12.13 -22.68 -14.02
N LYS A 169 -11.63 -22.42 -12.79
CA LYS A 169 -10.88 -23.36 -11.93
C LYS A 169 -9.63 -23.90 -12.63
N THR A 170 -8.91 -23.01 -13.29
CA THR A 170 -7.76 -23.32 -14.14
C THR A 170 -6.52 -22.60 -13.66
N VAL A 171 -5.41 -23.32 -13.55
CA VAL A 171 -4.07 -22.72 -13.37
C VAL A 171 -3.45 -22.46 -14.73
N ASN A 172 -3.10 -21.22 -15.00
CA ASN A 172 -2.54 -20.74 -16.25
C ASN A 172 -1.04 -20.51 -16.09
N LEU A 173 -0.24 -21.42 -16.68
CA LEU A 173 1.21 -21.34 -16.72
C LEU A 173 1.67 -20.70 -18.02
N LEU A 174 2.76 -19.92 -17.96
CA LEU A 174 3.19 -19.13 -19.11
C LEU A 174 4.16 -19.93 -19.99
N ASP A 175 3.92 -19.95 -21.30
CA ASP A 175 4.70 -20.77 -22.25
C ASP A 175 6.12 -20.25 -22.52
N TRP A 176 6.45 -19.04 -22.05
CA TRP A 176 7.75 -18.39 -22.25
C TRP A 176 8.61 -18.29 -20.96
N VAL A 177 8.13 -18.78 -19.83
CA VAL A 177 8.88 -18.84 -18.57
C VAL A 177 9.54 -20.20 -18.42
N ASP A 178 10.76 -20.25 -17.90
CA ASP A 178 11.50 -21.51 -17.74
C ASP A 178 10.76 -22.49 -16.82
N ILE A 179 10.88 -23.78 -17.12
CA ILE A 179 10.18 -24.83 -16.38
C ILE A 179 10.59 -24.87 -14.90
N ASP A 180 11.85 -24.57 -14.58
CA ASP A 180 12.34 -24.61 -13.21
C ASP A 180 11.85 -23.39 -12.40
N GLU A 181 11.62 -22.26 -13.04
CA GLU A 181 10.97 -21.08 -12.45
C GLU A 181 9.46 -21.33 -12.23
N GLN A 182 8.82 -22.14 -13.06
CA GLN A 182 7.37 -22.42 -12.96
C GLN A 182 6.98 -23.41 -11.86
N LYS A 183 7.89 -24.25 -11.38
CA LYS A 183 7.55 -25.23 -10.32
C LYS A 183 7.13 -24.59 -9.01
N PRO A 184 7.90 -23.65 -8.43
CA PRO A 184 7.47 -22.95 -7.22
C PRO A 184 6.21 -22.11 -7.47
N VAL A 185 6.10 -21.45 -8.63
CA VAL A 185 4.93 -20.68 -9.04
C VAL A 185 3.67 -21.57 -9.06
N LEU A 186 3.81 -22.79 -9.55
CA LEU A 186 2.68 -23.74 -9.57
C LEU A 186 2.20 -24.08 -8.14
N ALA A 187 3.08 -24.20 -7.15
CA ALA A 187 2.68 -24.39 -5.75
C ALA A 187 1.89 -23.18 -5.20
N HIS A 188 2.29 -21.97 -5.58
CA HIS A 188 1.57 -20.74 -5.25
C HIS A 188 0.13 -20.75 -5.83
N GLU A 189 0.00 -20.96 -7.12
CA GLU A 189 -1.30 -20.95 -7.80
C GLU A 189 -2.24 -22.09 -7.33
N LEU A 190 -1.68 -23.23 -6.97
CA LEU A 190 -2.45 -24.34 -6.40
C LEU A 190 -2.91 -24.03 -4.96
N THR A 191 -2.20 -23.17 -4.26
CA THR A 191 -2.66 -22.68 -2.95
C THR A 191 -3.87 -21.79 -3.12
N HIS A 192 -3.90 -20.89 -4.11
CA HIS A 192 -5.10 -20.12 -4.44
C HIS A 192 -6.28 -21.04 -4.82
N ALA A 193 -6.02 -22.14 -5.52
CA ALA A 193 -7.06 -23.11 -5.81
C ALA A 193 -7.64 -23.78 -4.55
N LEU A 194 -6.82 -24.03 -3.52
CA LEU A 194 -7.28 -24.55 -2.22
C LEU A 194 -8.07 -23.50 -1.43
N GLN A 195 -7.58 -22.27 -1.40
CA GLN A 195 -8.27 -21.13 -0.78
C GLN A 195 -9.64 -20.92 -1.42
N ASP A 196 -9.71 -20.93 -2.77
CA ASP A 196 -10.96 -20.79 -3.50
C ASP A 196 -11.94 -21.94 -3.24
N GLN A 197 -11.44 -23.16 -3.09
CA GLN A 197 -12.25 -24.30 -2.68
C GLN A 197 -12.76 -24.19 -1.22
N HIS A 198 -12.07 -23.39 -0.38
CA HIS A 198 -12.46 -23.16 1.02
C HIS A 198 -13.48 -22.03 1.16
N VAL A 199 -13.18 -20.84 0.62
CA VAL A 199 -13.97 -19.62 0.86
C VAL A 199 -14.68 -19.06 -0.37
N ASN A 200 -14.40 -19.52 -1.59
CA ASN A 200 -14.76 -18.87 -2.85
C ASN A 200 -14.11 -17.48 -2.97
N LEU A 201 -12.86 -17.43 -3.42
CA LEU A 201 -12.01 -16.23 -3.40
C LEU A 201 -12.69 -15.00 -4.01
N GLU A 202 -13.36 -15.13 -5.18
CA GLU A 202 -14.03 -14.01 -5.84
C GLU A 202 -15.03 -13.29 -4.91
N LYS A 203 -15.80 -14.04 -4.11
CA LYS A 203 -16.77 -13.47 -3.17
C LYS A 203 -16.14 -13.06 -1.85
N TRP A 204 -15.06 -13.71 -1.50
CA TRP A 204 -14.40 -13.50 -0.23
C TRP A 204 -13.55 -12.24 -0.24
N SER A 205 -12.86 -11.94 -1.33
CA SER A 205 -12.06 -10.72 -1.46
C SER A 205 -12.91 -9.48 -1.74
N ASP A 206 -14.05 -9.63 -2.43
CA ASP A 206 -14.88 -8.52 -2.92
C ASP A 206 -15.89 -8.04 -1.85
N GLN A 207 -15.50 -7.09 -1.03
CA GLN A 207 -16.30 -6.55 0.09
C GLN A 207 -16.64 -5.06 -0.05
N THR A 208 -15.91 -4.33 -0.89
CA THR A 208 -16.13 -2.90 -1.07
C THR A 208 -17.39 -2.62 -1.88
N PRO A 209 -18.23 -1.64 -1.51
CA PRO A 209 -19.44 -1.28 -2.27
C PRO A 209 -19.14 -0.81 -3.69
N GLU A 210 -19.96 -1.25 -4.66
CA GLU A 210 -19.77 -0.99 -6.10
C GLU A 210 -19.82 0.49 -6.48
N ASP A 211 -20.71 1.25 -5.86
CA ASP A 211 -20.98 2.63 -6.23
C ASP A 211 -20.32 3.66 -5.32
N VAL A 212 -19.97 4.81 -5.91
CA VAL A 212 -19.62 5.99 -5.12
C VAL A 212 -20.84 6.41 -4.31
N SER A 213 -20.66 6.55 -3.02
CA SER A 213 -21.72 6.92 -2.10
C SER A 213 -22.36 8.27 -2.45
N THR A 214 -23.67 8.32 -2.38
CA THR A 214 -24.48 9.51 -2.68
C THR A 214 -25.31 9.99 -1.49
N ASN A 215 -25.16 9.34 -0.33
CA ASN A 215 -25.84 9.69 0.90
C ASN A 215 -25.05 9.19 2.11
N TYR A 216 -25.33 9.78 3.27
CA TYR A 216 -24.61 9.50 4.52
C TYR A 216 -24.54 8.03 4.91
N LYS A 217 -25.62 7.26 4.71
CA LYS A 217 -25.63 5.85 5.08
C LYS A 217 -24.66 5.04 4.24
N ASP A 218 -24.63 5.30 2.94
CA ASP A 218 -23.72 4.63 2.01
C ASP A 218 -22.27 5.07 2.27
N ASP A 219 -22.03 6.35 2.64
CA ASP A 219 -20.70 6.83 3.07
C ASP A 219 -20.16 5.99 4.23
N VAL A 220 -20.97 5.80 5.27
CA VAL A 220 -20.60 5.02 6.46
C VAL A 220 -20.35 3.55 6.09
N GLU A 221 -21.18 2.96 5.23
CA GLU A 221 -21.00 1.58 4.78
C GLU A 221 -19.71 1.44 3.96
N HIS A 222 -19.46 2.36 3.03
CA HIS A 222 -18.23 2.36 2.23
C HIS A 222 -16.99 2.48 3.11
N LEU A 223 -16.93 3.51 3.97
CA LEU A 223 -15.81 3.73 4.88
C LEU A 223 -15.57 2.54 5.83
N SER A 224 -16.60 1.79 6.20
CA SER A 224 -16.43 0.63 7.09
C SER A 224 -15.81 -0.59 6.41
N ARG A 225 -15.74 -0.62 5.07
CA ARG A 225 -15.33 -1.79 4.29
C ARG A 225 -14.14 -1.56 3.36
N ASP A 226 -13.77 -0.33 3.13
CA ASP A 226 -12.84 0.09 2.08
C ASP A 226 -11.44 -0.59 2.14
N GLU A 227 -10.96 -0.92 3.33
CA GLU A 227 -9.67 -1.58 3.55
C GLU A 227 -9.75 -3.13 3.53
N MET A 228 -10.97 -3.70 3.55
CA MET A 228 -11.15 -5.15 3.73
C MET A 228 -10.59 -5.97 2.58
N ASP A 229 -10.80 -5.51 1.35
CA ASP A 229 -10.35 -6.25 0.17
C ASP A 229 -8.82 -6.29 0.12
N THR A 230 -8.16 -5.16 0.38
CA THR A 230 -6.69 -5.07 0.44
C THR A 230 -6.10 -5.99 1.51
N ALA A 231 -6.72 -6.05 2.69
CA ALA A 231 -6.28 -6.92 3.77
C ALA A 231 -6.45 -8.41 3.41
N ARG A 232 -7.55 -8.77 2.76
CA ARG A 232 -7.82 -10.14 2.32
C ARG A 232 -6.89 -10.58 1.20
N GLU A 233 -6.62 -9.70 0.22
CA GLU A 233 -5.61 -9.98 -0.80
C GLU A 233 -4.24 -10.23 -0.17
N ALA A 234 -3.85 -9.45 0.84
CA ALA A 234 -2.61 -9.69 1.56
C ALA A 234 -2.58 -11.05 2.28
N VAL A 235 -3.69 -11.51 2.85
CA VAL A 235 -3.79 -12.86 3.43
C VAL A 235 -3.66 -13.92 2.34
N ALA A 236 -4.41 -13.80 1.24
CA ALA A 236 -4.41 -14.81 0.18
C ALA A 236 -3.01 -14.96 -0.44
N GLU A 237 -2.39 -13.85 -0.82
CA GLU A 237 -1.06 -13.82 -1.42
C GLU A 237 0.05 -14.19 -0.43
N GLY A 238 -0.08 -13.76 0.83
CA GLY A 238 0.85 -14.13 1.90
C GLY A 238 0.90 -15.62 2.14
N GLN A 239 -0.26 -16.29 2.24
CA GLN A 239 -0.37 -17.75 2.38
C GLN A 239 0.21 -18.48 1.17
N ALA A 240 -0.14 -18.05 -0.05
CA ALA A 240 0.34 -18.69 -1.27
C ALA A 240 1.88 -18.52 -1.41
N THR A 241 2.41 -17.35 -1.03
CA THR A 241 3.85 -17.09 -0.99
C THR A 241 4.55 -17.95 0.07
N ALA A 242 3.97 -18.10 1.26
CA ALA A 242 4.53 -18.96 2.30
C ALA A 242 4.65 -20.43 1.84
N VAL A 243 3.61 -20.97 1.19
CA VAL A 243 3.62 -22.32 0.63
C VAL A 243 4.64 -22.46 -0.50
N MET A 244 4.72 -21.47 -1.40
CA MET A 244 5.73 -21.42 -2.46
C MET A 244 7.14 -21.46 -1.88
N MET A 245 7.40 -20.68 -0.83
CA MET A 245 8.70 -20.63 -0.15
C MET A 245 9.06 -21.97 0.50
N ASP A 246 8.15 -22.56 1.25
CA ASP A 246 8.41 -23.85 1.89
C ASP A 246 8.57 -24.99 0.87
N ASN A 247 7.92 -24.89 -0.30
CA ASN A 247 8.17 -25.82 -1.40
C ASN A 247 9.62 -25.79 -1.90
N VAL A 248 10.25 -24.60 -1.90
CA VAL A 248 11.66 -24.44 -2.29
C VAL A 248 12.62 -24.76 -1.13
N LEU A 249 12.29 -24.36 0.11
CA LEU A 249 13.16 -24.47 1.29
C LEU A 249 13.24 -25.90 1.87
N LYS A 250 12.12 -26.64 1.91
CA LYS A 250 12.05 -27.96 2.55
C LYS A 250 12.98 -29.01 1.96
N PRO A 251 13.18 -29.09 0.64
CA PRO A 251 14.19 -29.99 0.06
C PRO A 251 15.62 -29.71 0.55
N MET A 252 15.90 -28.49 1.03
CA MET A 252 17.20 -28.09 1.60
C MET A 252 17.26 -28.22 3.12
N GLY A 253 16.20 -28.74 3.76
CA GLY A 253 16.09 -28.89 5.21
C GLY A 253 15.77 -27.60 5.97
N LYS A 254 15.41 -26.54 5.25
CA LYS A 254 14.96 -25.23 5.77
C LYS A 254 13.44 -25.12 5.74
N SER A 255 12.86 -24.14 6.43
CA SER A 255 11.46 -23.74 6.29
C SER A 255 11.25 -22.37 6.93
N LEU A 256 10.18 -21.67 6.56
CA LEU A 256 9.84 -20.35 7.14
C LEU A 256 9.70 -20.40 8.68
N LEU A 257 9.25 -21.52 9.24
CA LEU A 257 9.15 -21.70 10.70
C LEU A 257 10.48 -21.95 11.40
N LYS A 258 11.44 -22.58 10.73
CA LYS A 258 12.75 -22.90 11.30
C LYS A 258 13.77 -21.79 11.09
N ASP A 259 13.63 -21.08 10.00
CA ASP A 259 14.58 -20.08 9.51
C ASP A 259 13.82 -18.75 9.26
N PRO A 260 13.25 -18.11 10.31
CA PRO A 260 12.35 -16.95 10.16
C PRO A 260 13.03 -15.74 9.50
N GLU A 261 14.37 -15.63 9.62
CA GLU A 261 15.15 -14.58 8.98
C GLU A 261 15.09 -14.61 7.44
N VAL A 262 14.65 -15.70 6.85
CA VAL A 262 14.46 -15.82 5.40
C VAL A 262 13.42 -14.84 4.88
N VAL A 263 12.39 -14.51 5.67
CA VAL A 263 11.37 -13.52 5.29
C VAL A 263 11.97 -12.14 5.09
N ASP A 264 12.88 -11.71 5.98
CA ASP A 264 13.57 -10.42 5.84
C ASP A 264 14.40 -10.38 4.55
N VAL A 265 15.10 -11.47 4.23
CA VAL A 265 15.89 -11.59 2.99
C VAL A 265 14.98 -11.48 1.75
N ILE A 266 13.79 -12.08 1.80
CA ILE A 266 12.82 -12.03 0.70
C ILE A 266 12.32 -10.59 0.52
N LYS A 267 11.93 -9.91 1.61
CA LYS A 267 11.46 -8.53 1.59
C LYS A 267 12.51 -7.60 0.98
N ASP A 268 13.75 -7.66 1.43
CA ASP A 268 14.86 -6.85 0.90
C ASP A 268 15.10 -7.11 -0.59
N LYS A 269 14.90 -8.34 -1.05
CA LYS A 269 15.07 -8.69 -2.47
C LYS A 269 13.92 -8.21 -3.34
N MET A 270 12.69 -8.27 -2.87
CA MET A 270 11.54 -7.70 -3.57
C MET A 270 11.74 -6.20 -3.84
N GLU A 271 12.30 -5.46 -2.86
CA GLU A 271 12.60 -4.03 -3.02
C GLU A 271 13.74 -3.76 -4.01
N SER A 272 14.71 -4.66 -4.10
CA SER A 272 15.93 -4.47 -4.89
C SER A 272 15.88 -5.03 -6.31
N SER A 273 14.71 -5.43 -6.84
CA SER A 273 14.59 -6.10 -8.14
C SER A 273 15.01 -5.21 -9.31
N SER A 274 16.32 -5.19 -9.60
CA SER A 274 16.95 -4.39 -10.67
C SER A 274 16.73 -4.93 -12.08
N ASP A 275 16.25 -6.16 -12.22
CA ASP A 275 16.14 -6.87 -13.50
C ASP A 275 14.80 -6.65 -14.21
N SER A 276 13.90 -5.87 -13.59
CA SER A 276 12.58 -5.54 -14.13
C SER A 276 12.52 -4.04 -14.54
N PRO A 277 12.79 -3.71 -15.81
CA PRO A 277 12.95 -2.31 -16.23
C PRO A 277 11.69 -1.46 -16.13
N VAL A 278 10.49 -2.05 -16.17
CA VAL A 278 9.24 -1.30 -15.95
C VAL A 278 9.07 -1.05 -14.45
N MET A 279 9.27 -2.08 -13.62
CA MET A 279 9.21 -1.97 -12.15
C MET A 279 10.22 -0.95 -11.62
N ALA A 280 11.46 -0.94 -12.11
CA ALA A 280 12.52 -0.01 -11.69
C ALA A 280 12.20 1.48 -11.93
N ARG A 281 11.21 1.80 -12.77
CA ARG A 281 10.72 3.16 -13.04
C ARG A 281 9.29 3.41 -12.54
N ALA A 282 8.72 2.45 -11.82
CA ALA A 282 7.38 2.59 -11.27
C ALA A 282 7.34 3.72 -10.23
N PRO A 283 6.30 4.56 -10.23
CA PRO A 283 6.02 5.42 -9.10
C PRO A 283 5.93 4.62 -7.79
N LEU A 284 6.35 5.22 -6.68
CA LEU A 284 6.33 4.57 -5.37
C LEU A 284 4.96 3.94 -5.04
N LEU A 285 3.87 4.64 -5.36
CA LEU A 285 2.51 4.11 -5.20
C LEU A 285 2.34 2.75 -5.88
N LEU A 286 2.80 2.61 -7.12
CA LEU A 286 2.60 1.38 -7.90
C LEU A 286 3.50 0.25 -7.39
N SER A 287 4.76 0.55 -7.06
CA SER A 287 5.69 -0.47 -6.54
C SER A 287 5.26 -0.98 -5.17
N GLU A 288 4.88 -0.09 -4.25
CA GLU A 288 4.42 -0.49 -2.92
C GLU A 288 3.10 -1.27 -2.97
N SER A 289 2.12 -0.80 -3.77
CA SER A 289 0.85 -1.52 -3.93
C SER A 289 1.03 -2.91 -4.54
N LEU A 290 1.95 -3.06 -5.51
CA LEU A 290 2.22 -4.35 -6.14
C LEU A 290 2.89 -5.33 -5.17
N LEU A 291 3.82 -4.85 -4.36
CA LEU A 291 4.63 -5.71 -3.48
C LEU A 291 3.98 -5.98 -2.12
N PHE A 292 3.04 -5.13 -1.68
CA PHE A 292 2.43 -5.20 -0.35
C PHE A 292 1.85 -6.58 -0.01
N PRO A 293 1.04 -7.23 -0.84
CA PRO A 293 0.46 -8.54 -0.51
C PRO A 293 1.52 -9.61 -0.32
N TYR A 294 2.56 -9.60 -1.12
CA TYR A 294 3.65 -10.58 -1.06
C TYR A 294 4.61 -10.33 0.08
N ARG A 295 4.87 -9.06 0.40
CA ARG A 295 5.86 -8.64 1.42
C ARG A 295 5.25 -8.62 2.82
N GLU A 296 4.18 -7.85 3.01
CA GLU A 296 3.56 -7.72 4.32
C GLU A 296 2.58 -8.86 4.59
N GLY A 297 1.93 -9.41 3.56
CA GLY A 297 1.13 -10.64 3.69
C GLY A 297 1.94 -11.84 4.11
N LEU A 298 3.15 -12.04 3.54
CA LEU A 298 4.07 -13.11 3.98
C LEU A 298 4.51 -12.93 5.42
N SER A 299 4.84 -11.69 5.83
CA SER A 299 5.21 -11.38 7.21
C SER A 299 4.06 -11.66 8.19
N PHE A 300 2.85 -11.22 7.83
CA PHE A 300 1.63 -11.49 8.60
C PHE A 300 1.40 -12.99 8.77
N GLU A 301 1.47 -13.74 7.69
CA GLU A 301 1.26 -15.19 7.71
C GLU A 301 2.29 -15.89 8.60
N GLN A 302 3.57 -15.53 8.47
CA GLN A 302 4.64 -16.11 9.29
C GLN A 302 4.44 -15.80 10.77
N ASP A 303 4.14 -14.54 11.13
CA ASP A 303 3.94 -14.13 12.52
C ASP A 303 2.77 -14.90 13.17
N VAL A 304 1.62 -14.96 12.48
CA VAL A 304 0.45 -15.72 12.98
C VAL A 304 0.77 -17.21 13.07
N TRP A 305 1.48 -17.76 12.10
CA TRP A 305 1.88 -19.18 12.11
C TRP A 305 2.82 -19.50 13.28
N MET A 306 3.80 -18.65 13.55
CA MET A 306 4.73 -18.83 14.67
C MET A 306 4.02 -18.67 16.03
N ASP A 307 3.12 -17.74 16.17
CA ASP A 307 2.46 -17.41 17.45
C ASP A 307 1.25 -18.32 17.77
N LYS A 308 0.45 -18.70 16.77
CA LYS A 308 -0.82 -19.44 16.94
C LYS A 308 -0.88 -20.78 16.22
N GLY A 309 0.10 -21.08 15.38
CA GLY A 309 0.18 -22.33 14.62
C GLY A 309 -0.59 -22.33 13.32
N GLN A 310 -0.37 -23.38 12.52
CA GLN A 310 -0.84 -23.56 11.15
C GLN A 310 -2.35 -23.29 10.97
N ALA A 311 -3.18 -23.87 11.84
CA ALA A 311 -4.63 -23.72 11.69
C ALA A 311 -5.12 -22.27 11.85
N ALA A 312 -4.44 -21.47 12.68
CA ALA A 312 -4.78 -20.06 12.87
C ALA A 312 -4.32 -19.23 11.68
N ALA A 313 -3.10 -19.49 11.19
CA ALA A 313 -2.51 -18.79 10.06
C ALA A 313 -3.30 -19.03 8.77
N PHE A 314 -3.53 -20.25 8.38
CA PHE A 314 -4.21 -20.58 7.11
C PHE A 314 -5.74 -20.54 7.22
N THR A 315 -6.35 -21.60 7.74
CA THR A 315 -7.82 -21.68 7.83
C THR A 315 -8.42 -20.54 8.66
N GLY A 316 -7.78 -20.21 9.79
CA GLY A 316 -8.27 -19.19 10.72
C GLY A 316 -8.28 -17.80 10.11
N ALA A 317 -7.25 -17.41 9.37
CA ALA A 317 -7.19 -16.12 8.68
C ALA A 317 -8.14 -16.03 7.47
N LEU A 318 -8.47 -17.16 6.84
CA LEU A 318 -9.52 -17.19 5.82
C LEU A 318 -10.94 -17.09 6.41
N ASP A 319 -11.18 -17.75 7.54
CA ASP A 319 -12.50 -17.76 8.20
C ASP A 319 -12.77 -16.44 8.97
N HIS A 320 -11.72 -15.79 9.45
CA HIS A 320 -11.75 -14.56 10.24
C HIS A 320 -10.66 -13.59 9.77
N PRO A 321 -10.77 -13.06 8.54
CA PRO A 321 -9.72 -12.25 7.95
C PRO A 321 -9.54 -10.90 8.67
N PRO A 322 -8.34 -10.31 8.60
CA PRO A 322 -8.12 -8.92 8.97
C PRO A 322 -8.97 -7.99 8.09
N ASN A 323 -9.26 -6.79 8.58
CA ASN A 323 -10.14 -5.83 7.93
C ASN A 323 -9.42 -4.57 7.43
N SER A 324 -8.11 -4.49 7.62
CA SER A 324 -7.33 -3.32 7.23
C SER A 324 -5.87 -3.66 6.99
N THR A 325 -5.20 -2.82 6.21
CA THR A 325 -3.74 -2.88 6.01
C THR A 325 -2.98 -2.70 7.32
N TRP A 326 -3.57 -1.95 8.29
CA TRP A 326 -3.02 -1.83 9.64
C TRP A 326 -2.93 -3.17 10.37
N GLU A 327 -3.97 -4.00 10.30
CA GLU A 327 -3.97 -5.33 10.93
C GLU A 327 -2.96 -6.28 10.27
N ILE A 328 -2.74 -6.15 8.95
CA ILE A 328 -1.70 -6.89 8.22
C ILE A 328 -0.30 -6.49 8.69
N ILE A 329 -0.03 -5.19 8.80
CA ILE A 329 1.27 -4.67 9.23
C ILE A 329 1.50 -4.90 10.72
N ASN A 330 0.43 -5.05 11.51
CA ASN A 330 0.46 -5.23 12.97
C ASN A 330 -0.22 -6.55 13.40
N PRO A 331 0.29 -7.73 13.02
CA PRO A 331 -0.36 -9.03 13.25
C PRO A 331 -0.66 -9.32 14.72
N ARG A 332 0.17 -8.83 15.64
CA ARG A 332 -0.09 -8.97 17.08
C ARG A 332 -1.30 -8.19 17.58
N GLU A 333 -1.67 -7.10 16.90
CA GLU A 333 -2.88 -6.34 17.22
C GLU A 333 -4.12 -7.04 16.63
N PHE A 334 -4.01 -7.59 15.42
CA PHE A 334 -5.00 -8.49 14.85
C PHE A 334 -5.33 -9.67 15.79
N GLU A 335 -4.32 -10.36 16.31
CA GLU A 335 -4.49 -11.46 17.26
C GLU A 335 -5.20 -11.08 18.56
N LYS A 336 -5.09 -9.83 18.98
CA LYS A 336 -5.81 -9.26 20.14
C LYS A 336 -7.21 -8.77 19.77
N SER A 337 -7.60 -8.87 18.50
CA SER A 337 -8.84 -8.31 17.96
C SER A 337 -8.92 -6.77 18.13
N HIS A 338 -7.79 -6.09 18.06
CA HIS A 338 -7.74 -4.65 17.95
C HIS A 338 -7.86 -4.26 16.47
N ALA A 339 -8.43 -3.11 16.19
CA ALA A 339 -8.62 -2.57 14.84
C ALA A 339 -8.16 -1.12 14.80
N ALA A 340 -7.76 -0.66 13.61
CA ALA A 340 -7.50 0.75 13.37
C ALA A 340 -8.76 1.59 13.62
N ILE A 341 -8.57 2.85 13.98
CA ILE A 341 -9.67 3.80 14.16
C ILE A 341 -10.12 4.28 12.77
N VAL A 342 -11.42 4.23 12.50
CA VAL A 342 -12.02 4.94 11.37
C VAL A 342 -12.62 6.23 11.90
N PRO A 343 -12.07 7.42 11.57
CA PRO A 343 -12.62 8.69 12.03
C PRO A 343 -14.09 8.85 11.60
N LEU A 344 -14.90 9.47 12.45
CA LEU A 344 -16.32 9.69 12.15
C LEU A 344 -16.51 10.64 10.98
N MET A 345 -17.29 10.22 9.99
CA MET A 345 -17.79 11.05 8.90
C MET A 345 -19.21 11.52 9.26
N PRO A 346 -19.44 12.81 9.54
CA PRO A 346 -20.79 13.35 9.67
C PRO A 346 -21.47 13.47 8.30
N ASP A 347 -22.81 13.66 8.29
CA ASP A 347 -23.51 13.95 7.03
C ASP A 347 -23.06 15.29 6.43
N ILE A 348 -22.20 15.20 5.39
CA ILE A 348 -21.67 16.38 4.67
C ILE A 348 -22.50 16.74 3.43
N HIS A 349 -23.39 15.86 2.95
CA HIS A 349 -24.16 16.01 1.72
C HIS A 349 -24.93 17.34 1.63
N PRO A 350 -25.60 17.82 2.69
CA PRO A 350 -26.29 19.11 2.65
C PRO A 350 -25.36 20.30 2.36
N VAL A 351 -24.04 20.13 2.61
CA VAL A 351 -23.05 21.19 2.40
C VAL A 351 -22.38 21.06 1.04
N VAL A 352 -22.02 19.86 0.62
CA VAL A 352 -21.20 19.64 -0.58
C VAL A 352 -22.04 19.46 -1.86
N ASP A 353 -23.18 18.78 -1.81
CA ASP A 353 -23.98 18.43 -2.99
C ASP A 353 -24.47 19.61 -3.83
N PRO A 354 -24.76 20.80 -3.29
CA PRO A 354 -25.11 21.94 -4.12
C PRO A 354 -24.01 22.35 -5.12
N VAL A 355 -22.75 22.09 -4.81
CA VAL A 355 -21.57 22.51 -5.60
C VAL A 355 -20.86 21.35 -6.26
N TYR A 356 -20.85 20.19 -5.63
CA TYR A 356 -20.08 19.01 -6.06
C TYR A 356 -20.99 17.84 -6.39
N LYS A 357 -20.47 16.94 -7.22
CA LYS A 357 -20.92 15.55 -7.31
C LYS A 357 -19.94 14.72 -6.48
N PRO A 358 -20.41 13.81 -5.63
CA PRO A 358 -19.51 12.82 -5.02
C PRO A 358 -18.68 12.14 -6.12
N TYR A 359 -17.39 12.01 -5.92
CA TYR A 359 -16.47 11.48 -6.91
C TYR A 359 -15.71 10.27 -6.38
N ASP A 360 -15.22 10.37 -5.16
CA ASP A 360 -14.56 9.28 -4.45
C ASP A 360 -14.64 9.49 -2.94
N ILE A 361 -14.60 8.38 -2.19
CA ILE A 361 -14.61 8.36 -0.73
C ILE A 361 -13.91 7.09 -0.27
N GLY A 362 -13.13 7.16 0.80
CA GLY A 362 -12.45 5.99 1.31
C GLY A 362 -11.67 6.25 2.59
N GLN A 363 -11.09 5.18 3.10
CA GLN A 363 -10.07 5.27 4.14
C GLN A 363 -8.72 5.64 3.52
N VAL A 364 -7.84 6.23 4.31
CA VAL A 364 -6.40 6.28 4.06
C VAL A 364 -5.80 5.31 5.03
N GLY A 365 -5.51 4.10 4.59
CA GLY A 365 -4.97 3.03 5.41
C GLY A 365 -3.51 3.22 5.82
N GLU A 366 -2.93 2.27 6.57
CA GLU A 366 -1.52 2.37 6.96
C GLU A 366 -0.59 2.25 5.75
N LEU A 367 -0.94 1.43 4.75
CA LEU A 367 -0.21 1.36 3.48
C LEU A 367 -0.19 2.70 2.75
N ASP A 368 -1.36 3.34 2.60
CA ASP A 368 -1.46 4.65 1.95
C ASP A 368 -0.64 5.71 2.69
N LEU A 369 -0.71 5.71 4.02
CA LEU A 369 0.03 6.64 4.83
C LEU A 369 1.55 6.41 4.72
N HIS A 370 1.97 5.16 4.70
CA HIS A 370 3.37 4.79 4.45
C HIS A 370 3.85 5.39 3.13
N ILE A 371 3.12 5.14 2.04
CA ILE A 371 3.43 5.67 0.71
C ILE A 371 3.46 7.20 0.71
N LEU A 372 2.44 7.84 1.27
CA LEU A 372 2.31 9.30 1.32
C LEU A 372 3.45 9.96 2.11
N THR A 373 3.77 9.44 3.28
CA THR A 373 4.83 9.99 4.13
C THR A 373 6.22 9.75 3.56
N GLN A 374 6.45 8.60 2.93
CA GLN A 374 7.69 8.29 2.24
C GLN A 374 7.87 9.17 1.00
N LEU A 375 6.83 9.36 0.21
CA LEU A 375 6.86 10.22 -0.98
C LEU A 375 7.12 11.69 -0.62
N PHE A 376 6.53 12.18 0.47
CA PHE A 376 6.62 13.59 0.87
C PHE A 376 7.86 13.92 1.71
N GLY A 377 8.32 13.00 2.56
CA GLY A 377 9.38 13.23 3.52
C GLY A 377 10.52 12.24 3.50
N GLY A 378 10.43 11.23 2.65
CA GLY A 378 11.40 10.14 2.56
C GLY A 378 11.22 9.09 3.67
N GLU A 379 12.03 8.05 3.60
CA GLU A 379 11.96 6.88 4.48
C GLU A 379 12.01 7.23 5.99
N ALA A 380 12.80 8.22 6.38
CA ALA A 380 12.89 8.65 7.77
C ALA A 380 11.56 9.22 8.31
N ALA A 381 10.85 10.01 7.49
CA ALA A 381 9.55 10.56 7.86
C ALA A 381 8.49 9.46 7.93
N SER A 382 8.52 8.51 7.01
CA SER A 382 7.61 7.36 7.02
C SER A 382 7.82 6.50 8.27
N ARG A 383 9.05 6.13 8.61
CA ARG A 383 9.37 5.37 9.84
C ARG A 383 8.94 6.06 11.13
N GLU A 384 8.95 7.40 11.16
CA GLU A 384 8.51 8.16 12.34
C GLU A 384 6.99 8.28 12.41
N LEU A 385 6.34 8.60 11.28
CA LEU A 385 4.95 9.00 11.26
C LEU A 385 3.97 7.83 11.10
N THR A 386 4.30 6.81 10.29
CA THR A 386 3.39 5.69 10.05
C THR A 386 2.99 4.97 11.33
N PRO A 387 3.93 4.59 12.24
CA PRO A 387 3.53 3.94 13.50
C PRO A 387 2.79 4.87 14.49
N ALA A 388 2.82 6.18 14.27
CA ALA A 388 2.14 7.16 15.12
C ALA A 388 0.75 7.55 14.63
N TRP A 389 0.30 7.00 13.52
CA TRP A 389 -1.03 7.16 12.96
C TRP A 389 -2.04 6.24 13.66
N ASP A 390 -3.29 6.70 13.80
CA ASP A 390 -4.39 5.94 14.39
C ASP A 390 -5.54 5.68 13.38
N GLY A 391 -5.73 6.58 12.38
CA GLY A 391 -6.78 6.41 11.38
C GLY A 391 -6.89 7.59 10.41
N GLY A 392 -7.51 7.35 9.26
CA GLY A 392 -7.71 8.39 8.26
C GLY A 392 -8.86 8.10 7.31
N ILE A 393 -9.56 9.16 6.90
CA ILE A 393 -10.61 9.11 5.87
C ILE A 393 -10.47 10.29 4.92
N TYR A 394 -10.90 10.09 3.68
CA TYR A 394 -10.98 11.17 2.71
C TYR A 394 -12.31 11.17 1.95
N TRP A 395 -12.61 12.30 1.34
CA TRP A 395 -13.68 12.47 0.40
C TRP A 395 -13.25 13.41 -0.71
N ALA A 396 -13.61 13.06 -1.95
CA ALA A 396 -13.37 13.86 -3.13
C ALA A 396 -14.69 14.15 -3.85
N GLY A 397 -14.85 15.39 -4.28
CA GLY A 397 -15.99 15.81 -5.06
C GLY A 397 -15.59 16.52 -6.34
N GLN A 398 -16.27 16.19 -7.45
CA GLN A 398 -16.08 16.88 -8.71
C GLN A 398 -17.03 18.08 -8.81
N ARG A 399 -16.49 19.23 -9.13
CA ARG A 399 -17.28 20.47 -9.30
C ARG A 399 -18.37 20.27 -10.36
N ARG A 400 -19.62 20.58 -10.04
CA ARG A 400 -20.75 20.53 -11.00
C ARG A 400 -20.56 21.48 -12.19
N SER A 401 -19.71 22.49 -12.07
CA SER A 401 -19.32 23.39 -13.15
C SER A 401 -18.40 22.78 -14.19
N ALA A 402 -17.76 21.63 -13.91
CA ALA A 402 -16.96 20.88 -14.88
C ALA A 402 -17.90 20.09 -15.81
N THR A 403 -18.26 20.67 -16.95
CA THR A 403 -19.28 20.12 -17.87
C THR A 403 -18.69 19.46 -19.11
N THR A 404 -17.42 19.70 -19.43
CA THR A 404 -16.73 19.08 -20.57
C THR A 404 -15.80 17.98 -20.11
N ALA A 405 -15.54 16.98 -20.96
CA ALA A 405 -14.61 15.90 -20.66
C ALA A 405 -13.20 16.40 -20.28
N ALA A 406 -12.70 17.44 -20.96
CA ALA A 406 -11.42 18.05 -20.64
C ALA A 406 -11.41 18.71 -19.25
N GLN A 407 -12.49 19.37 -18.85
CA GLN A 407 -12.62 19.93 -17.49
C GLN A 407 -12.71 18.82 -16.44
N GLN A 408 -13.45 17.75 -16.72
CA GLN A 408 -13.63 16.62 -15.81
C GLN A 408 -12.35 15.83 -15.61
N ALA A 409 -11.48 15.77 -16.61
CA ALA A 409 -10.17 15.12 -16.53
C ALA A 409 -9.07 15.97 -15.85
N ASP A 410 -9.36 17.25 -15.54
CA ASP A 410 -8.38 18.14 -14.88
C ASP A 410 -8.55 18.07 -13.35
N THR A 411 -7.44 17.92 -12.61
CA THR A 411 -7.40 17.93 -11.15
C THR A 411 -8.05 19.17 -10.52
N LYS A 412 -8.09 20.30 -11.25
CA LYS A 412 -8.79 21.53 -10.84
C LYS A 412 -10.29 21.33 -10.66
N SER A 413 -10.87 20.30 -11.32
CA SER A 413 -12.28 19.97 -11.17
C SER A 413 -12.58 19.29 -9.84
N ILE A 414 -11.57 18.74 -9.18
CA ILE A 414 -11.68 17.99 -7.94
C ILE A 414 -11.36 18.88 -6.73
N SER A 415 -12.23 18.82 -5.74
CA SER A 415 -11.95 19.28 -4.38
C SER A 415 -11.88 18.05 -3.47
N LEU A 416 -10.91 18.03 -2.57
CA LEU A 416 -10.60 16.88 -1.73
C LEU A 416 -10.40 17.33 -0.30
N PHE A 417 -10.91 16.56 0.67
CA PHE A 417 -10.44 16.67 2.05
C PHE A 417 -9.90 15.33 2.55
N TYR A 418 -8.98 15.42 3.48
CA TYR A 418 -8.39 14.32 4.23
C TYR A 418 -8.43 14.65 5.73
N LEU A 419 -9.00 13.75 6.54
CA LEU A 419 -9.01 13.81 7.98
C LEU A 419 -8.18 12.67 8.53
N SER A 420 -7.22 12.96 9.39
CA SER A 420 -6.37 11.95 10.04
C SER A 420 -6.35 12.13 11.55
N GLU A 421 -6.29 11.00 12.25
CA GLU A 421 -6.08 10.91 13.69
C GLU A 421 -4.70 10.32 14.00
N TRP A 422 -4.06 10.83 15.05
CA TRP A 422 -2.69 10.50 15.43
C TRP A 422 -2.63 10.10 16.91
N LYS A 423 -1.66 9.30 17.28
CA LYS A 423 -1.48 8.86 18.68
C LYS A 423 -1.24 10.03 19.65
N ASN A 424 -0.68 11.14 19.15
CA ASN A 424 -0.41 12.34 19.95
C ASN A 424 -0.34 13.63 19.12
N ASP A 425 -0.41 14.76 19.81
CA ASP A 425 -0.36 16.12 19.21
C ASP A 425 0.96 16.41 18.47
N ALA A 426 2.08 15.83 18.91
CA ALA A 426 3.38 16.07 18.29
C ALA A 426 3.44 15.45 16.89
N SER A 427 2.97 14.20 16.75
CA SER A 427 2.90 13.50 15.46
C SER A 427 1.90 14.16 14.52
N ALA A 428 0.72 14.59 15.02
CA ALA A 428 -0.23 15.40 14.26
C ALA A 428 0.41 16.69 13.74
N GLY A 429 1.18 17.37 14.58
CA GLY A 429 1.91 18.57 14.21
C GLY A 429 3.04 18.32 13.21
N ALA A 430 3.73 17.19 13.29
CA ALA A 430 4.78 16.80 12.35
C ALA A 430 4.17 16.48 10.97
N PHE A 431 3.08 15.73 10.94
CA PHE A 431 2.35 15.45 9.70
C PHE A 431 1.80 16.72 9.04
N ALA A 432 1.18 17.61 9.81
CA ALA A 432 0.66 18.87 9.27
C ALA A 432 1.78 19.73 8.62
N ARG A 433 2.99 19.73 9.17
CA ARG A 433 4.16 20.39 8.56
C ARG A 433 4.62 19.67 7.31
N LEU A 434 4.76 18.33 7.36
CA LEU A 434 5.15 17.51 6.21
C LEU A 434 4.21 17.76 5.02
N TYR A 435 2.90 17.76 5.29
CA TYR A 435 1.90 18.01 4.25
C TYR A 435 2.01 19.43 3.68
N ALA A 436 2.18 20.43 4.52
CA ALA A 436 2.38 21.82 4.10
C ALA A 436 3.63 21.97 3.20
N ASP A 437 4.73 21.34 3.59
CA ASP A 437 6.00 21.37 2.86
C ASP A 437 5.91 20.63 1.50
N SER A 438 5.06 19.62 1.39
CA SER A 438 4.83 18.86 0.16
C SER A 438 3.99 19.61 -0.89
N LEU A 439 3.22 20.64 -0.53
CA LEU A 439 2.31 21.36 -1.42
C LEU A 439 3.01 21.94 -2.67
N GLY A 440 4.29 22.32 -2.54
CA GLY A 440 5.09 22.82 -3.66
C GLY A 440 5.38 21.77 -4.74
N ARG A 441 5.23 20.49 -4.45
CA ARG A 441 5.33 19.38 -5.44
C ARG A 441 4.03 19.24 -6.24
N LYS A 442 2.89 19.50 -5.60
CA LYS A 442 1.55 19.32 -6.15
C LYS A 442 1.07 20.54 -6.93
N TYR A 443 1.41 21.75 -6.47
CA TYR A 443 0.82 23.00 -6.93
C TYR A 443 1.85 24.03 -7.36
N SER A 444 1.55 24.74 -8.43
CA SER A 444 2.25 25.97 -8.80
C SER A 444 1.60 27.20 -8.16
N GLY A 445 2.33 28.30 -8.12
CA GLY A 445 1.81 29.55 -7.56
C GLY A 445 1.53 29.51 -6.06
N LEU A 446 2.10 28.54 -5.34
CA LEU A 446 1.92 28.36 -3.90
C LEU A 446 2.35 29.61 -3.10
N LYS A 447 1.41 30.13 -2.31
CA LYS A 447 1.66 31.25 -1.38
C LYS A 447 0.88 31.02 -0.10
N ARG A 448 1.54 31.20 1.05
CA ARG A 448 0.89 31.19 2.36
C ARG A 448 0.09 32.47 2.57
N ASP A 449 -1.17 32.35 2.96
CA ASP A 449 -2.07 33.50 3.26
C ASP A 449 -2.19 33.70 4.78
N THR A 450 -1.18 34.37 5.33
CA THR A 450 -1.15 34.68 6.77
C THR A 450 -2.25 35.68 7.19
N SER A 451 -2.84 36.41 6.25
CA SER A 451 -3.95 37.32 6.52
C SER A 451 -5.23 36.55 6.76
N ALA A 452 -5.51 35.54 5.93
CA ALA A 452 -6.62 34.63 6.13
C ALA A 452 -6.49 33.81 7.42
N GLU A 453 -5.27 33.35 7.75
CA GLU A 453 -4.98 32.65 9.02
C GLU A 453 -5.30 33.53 10.24
N LYS A 454 -4.83 34.76 10.28
CA LYS A 454 -5.09 35.70 11.37
C LYS A 454 -6.57 36.07 11.51
N ALA A 455 -7.29 36.22 10.39
CA ALA A 455 -8.72 36.48 10.42
C ALA A 455 -9.51 35.29 10.99
N ALA A 456 -9.10 34.05 10.68
CA ALA A 456 -9.73 32.83 11.20
C ALA A 456 -9.46 32.62 12.68
N GLN A 457 -8.26 32.93 13.17
CA GLN A 457 -7.82 32.66 14.55
C GLN A 457 -8.77 33.22 15.60
N GLN A 458 -9.50 34.30 15.29
CA GLN A 458 -10.46 34.93 16.22
C GLN A 458 -11.77 34.15 16.38
N SER A 459 -12.10 33.29 15.38
CA SER A 459 -13.33 32.51 15.32
C SER A 459 -13.12 31.00 15.53
N LEU A 460 -11.87 30.53 15.50
CA LEU A 460 -11.57 29.11 15.68
C LEU A 460 -11.69 28.71 17.16
N PRO A 461 -12.18 27.48 17.46
CA PRO A 461 -12.18 26.93 18.81
C PRO A 461 -10.77 26.94 19.42
N GLY A 462 -10.67 27.10 20.74
CA GLY A 462 -9.39 27.10 21.44
C GLY A 462 -8.54 25.85 21.12
N GLY A 463 -7.24 26.07 20.91
CA GLY A 463 -6.30 25.00 20.57
C GLY A 463 -6.30 24.59 19.08
N THR A 464 -7.13 25.20 18.24
CA THR A 464 -7.14 24.97 16.79
C THR A 464 -6.13 25.88 16.09
N ILE A 465 -5.32 25.30 15.21
CA ILE A 465 -4.33 26.00 14.36
C ILE A 465 -4.72 25.75 12.91
N GLU A 466 -4.86 26.82 12.12
CA GLU A 466 -5.11 26.75 10.69
C GLU A 466 -3.93 27.35 9.91
N GLN A 467 -3.49 26.66 8.87
CA GLN A 467 -2.60 27.17 7.83
C GLN A 467 -3.41 27.31 6.53
N VAL A 468 -3.22 28.42 5.82
CA VAL A 468 -3.94 28.71 4.57
C VAL A 468 -2.93 29.01 3.47
N PHE A 469 -3.13 28.33 2.33
CA PHE A 469 -2.32 28.53 1.14
C PHE A 469 -3.21 28.83 -0.07
N SER A 470 -2.76 29.71 -0.95
CA SER A 470 -3.32 29.89 -2.28
C SER A 470 -2.48 29.12 -3.30
N THR A 471 -3.15 28.49 -4.28
CA THR A 471 -2.51 27.71 -5.34
C THR A 471 -3.19 28.01 -6.69
N ASN A 472 -2.60 27.48 -7.77
CA ASN A 472 -3.22 27.55 -9.12
C ASN A 472 -4.51 26.73 -9.27
N GLU A 473 -4.87 25.88 -8.28
CA GLU A 473 -6.09 25.05 -8.27
C GLU A 473 -7.10 25.47 -7.20
N GLY A 474 -6.81 26.53 -6.46
CA GLY A 474 -7.65 27.03 -5.38
C GLY A 474 -6.94 27.02 -4.02
N PRO A 475 -7.66 27.38 -2.95
CA PRO A 475 -7.05 27.39 -1.60
C PRO A 475 -6.80 25.97 -1.08
N VAL A 476 -5.77 25.85 -0.25
CA VAL A 476 -5.52 24.69 0.60
C VAL A 476 -5.52 25.15 2.05
N THR A 477 -6.26 24.45 2.91
CA THR A 477 -6.25 24.68 4.35
C THR A 477 -5.77 23.43 5.08
N ILE A 478 -4.91 23.61 6.08
CA ILE A 478 -4.46 22.55 6.98
C ILE A 478 -4.86 22.97 8.38
N THR A 479 -5.86 22.31 8.95
CA THR A 479 -6.42 22.63 10.27
C THR A 479 -6.06 21.54 11.26
N ARG A 480 -5.38 21.87 12.34
CA ARG A 480 -5.03 20.95 13.41
C ARG A 480 -5.75 21.30 14.70
N ARG A 481 -6.35 20.29 15.35
CA ARG A 481 -6.94 20.39 16.69
C ARG A 481 -6.56 19.16 17.52
N GLY A 482 -5.68 19.36 18.51
CA GLY A 482 -5.11 18.25 19.26
C GLY A 482 -4.40 17.27 18.34
N LYS A 483 -4.74 16.01 18.46
CA LYS A 483 -4.22 14.91 17.65
C LYS A 483 -4.88 14.73 16.28
N MET A 484 -5.81 15.60 15.87
CA MET A 484 -6.51 15.55 14.59
C MET A 484 -5.90 16.55 13.61
N VAL A 485 -5.75 16.13 12.35
CA VAL A 485 -5.37 16.99 11.22
C VAL A 485 -6.42 16.87 10.12
N PHE A 486 -6.98 17.99 9.71
CA PHE A 486 -7.88 18.10 8.59
C PHE A 486 -7.23 18.93 7.48
N VAL A 487 -7.10 18.36 6.31
CA VAL A 487 -6.61 19.02 5.09
C VAL A 487 -7.78 19.19 4.15
N ALA A 488 -7.97 20.38 3.58
CA ALA A 488 -8.94 20.60 2.51
C ALA A 488 -8.27 21.30 1.34
N GLU A 489 -8.44 20.75 0.15
CA GLU A 489 -7.82 21.23 -1.09
C GLU A 489 -8.87 21.62 -2.09
N SER A 490 -8.71 22.82 -2.66
CA SER A 490 -9.55 23.37 -3.74
C SER A 490 -11.01 23.66 -3.38
N PHE A 491 -11.41 23.55 -2.12
CA PHE A 491 -12.65 24.15 -1.63
C PHE A 491 -12.47 25.67 -1.46
N ASP A 492 -13.56 26.44 -1.55
CA ASP A 492 -13.50 27.82 -1.06
C ASP A 492 -13.30 27.85 0.46
N LEU A 493 -12.70 28.92 1.00
CA LEU A 493 -12.38 29.00 2.42
C LEU A 493 -13.58 28.86 3.36
N PRO A 494 -14.77 29.46 3.08
CA PRO A 494 -15.96 29.25 3.90
C PRO A 494 -16.37 27.78 3.98
N MET A 495 -16.36 27.07 2.86
CA MET A 495 -16.72 25.65 2.81
C MET A 495 -15.66 24.78 3.49
N ALA A 496 -14.36 25.01 3.22
CA ALA A 496 -13.27 24.29 3.87
C ALA A 496 -13.35 24.38 5.41
N ARG A 497 -13.60 25.58 5.93
CA ARG A 497 -13.75 25.81 7.37
C ARG A 497 -15.01 25.17 7.95
N LYS A 498 -16.12 25.20 7.22
CA LYS A 498 -17.36 24.54 7.62
C LYS A 498 -17.17 23.03 7.72
N LEU A 499 -16.54 22.43 6.72
CA LEU A 499 -16.21 21.00 6.73
C LEU A 499 -15.23 20.65 7.87
N ALA A 500 -14.16 21.45 8.06
CA ALA A 500 -13.23 21.28 9.18
C ALA A 500 -13.96 21.28 10.53
N GLN A 501 -14.87 22.23 10.73
CA GLN A 501 -15.65 22.29 11.97
C GLN A 501 -16.54 21.04 12.13
N MET A 502 -17.31 20.66 11.10
CA MET A 502 -18.19 19.51 11.15
C MET A 502 -17.44 18.20 11.47
N LEU A 503 -16.32 17.93 10.74
CA LEU A 503 -15.58 16.72 10.92
C LEU A 503 -14.83 16.70 12.26
N LEU A 504 -14.17 17.79 12.64
CA LEU A 504 -13.45 17.84 13.92
C LEU A 504 -14.38 17.84 15.14
N ASP A 505 -15.60 18.38 15.03
CA ASP A 505 -16.59 18.37 16.12
C ASP A 505 -17.30 17.01 16.25
N ALA A 506 -17.36 16.22 15.17
CA ALA A 506 -17.91 14.87 15.20
C ALA A 506 -17.01 13.89 15.97
N GLN A 507 -15.69 14.13 16.02
CA GLN A 507 -14.77 13.21 16.69
C GLN A 507 -14.99 13.19 18.21
N GLY A 508 -14.91 11.99 18.82
CA GLY A 508 -15.14 11.80 20.25
C GLY A 508 -16.61 11.69 20.66
N THR A 509 -17.56 11.81 19.73
CA THR A 509 -19.01 11.57 20.00
C THR A 509 -19.43 10.10 19.90
N GLY A 510 -18.56 9.26 19.42
CA GLY A 510 -18.67 7.81 19.22
C GLY A 510 -17.53 7.34 18.31
N GLU A 511 -17.21 6.06 18.35
CA GLU A 511 -16.27 5.45 17.40
C GLU A 511 -17.09 4.86 16.26
N MET A 512 -16.73 5.18 15.00
CA MET A 512 -16.96 4.24 13.91
C MET A 512 -15.97 3.09 14.13
N LYS A 513 -16.40 2.12 14.96
CA LYS A 513 -15.69 0.84 14.98
C LYS A 513 -15.84 0.24 13.60
N GLN A 514 -14.75 -0.19 13.01
CA GLN A 514 -14.84 -1.17 11.93
C GLN A 514 -15.82 -2.23 12.41
N ALA A 515 -16.97 -2.30 11.76
CA ALA A 515 -17.99 -3.21 12.19
C ALA A 515 -17.37 -4.61 12.13
N LYS A 516 -17.37 -5.35 13.26
CA LYS A 516 -17.33 -6.81 13.19
C LYS A 516 -18.61 -7.17 12.46
N ILE A 517 -18.54 -7.24 11.14
CA ILE A 517 -19.71 -7.47 10.29
C ILE A 517 -20.06 -8.94 10.43
N ALA A 518 -21.06 -9.18 11.28
CA ALA A 518 -21.91 -10.31 11.02
C ALA A 518 -22.46 -10.11 9.62
N MET A 519 -22.26 -11.10 8.71
CA MET A 519 -22.74 -11.09 7.32
C MET A 519 -24.10 -10.40 7.25
N PRO A 520 -24.25 -9.33 6.46
CA PRO A 520 -25.48 -8.56 6.44
C PRO A 520 -26.64 -9.42 5.97
N ALA A 521 -27.79 -9.29 6.62
CA ALA A 521 -29.05 -9.94 6.26
C ALA A 521 -29.73 -9.32 5.01
N ALA A 522 -29.15 -8.31 4.38
CA ALA A 522 -29.68 -7.65 3.18
C ALA A 522 -28.82 -7.96 1.95
N PRO A 523 -29.36 -7.95 0.72
CA PRO A 523 -28.56 -8.16 -0.47
C PRO A 523 -27.55 -7.02 -0.60
N PHE A 524 -26.33 -7.30 -0.19
CA PHE A 524 -25.14 -6.51 -0.43
C PHE A 524 -24.76 -6.73 -1.90
N ARG A 525 -24.37 -5.68 -2.59
CA ARG A 525 -23.79 -5.77 -3.93
C ARG A 525 -22.31 -5.44 -3.82
N PRO A 526 -21.44 -6.47 -3.67
CA PRO A 526 -20.01 -6.31 -3.82
C PRO A 526 -19.69 -6.02 -5.30
N GLY A 527 -18.52 -5.55 -5.60
CA GLY A 527 -18.08 -5.23 -6.97
C GLY A 527 -17.47 -3.84 -7.08
N GLY A 528 -17.28 -3.19 -5.93
CA GLY A 528 -16.47 -1.99 -5.82
C GLY A 528 -14.97 -2.32 -5.79
N LEU A 529 -14.12 -1.31 -5.92
CA LEU A 529 -12.71 -1.41 -5.57
C LEU A 529 -12.44 -0.60 -4.32
N PRO A 530 -11.51 -1.08 -3.47
CA PRO A 530 -10.89 -0.25 -2.45
C PRO A 530 -10.29 1.01 -3.09
N THR A 531 -10.15 2.06 -2.31
CA THR A 531 -9.66 3.33 -2.78
C THR A 531 -8.13 3.41 -2.69
N LEU A 532 -7.53 4.45 -3.27
CA LEU A 532 -6.10 4.73 -3.27
C LEU A 532 -5.22 3.52 -3.64
N SER A 533 -4.28 3.13 -2.77
CA SER A 533 -3.40 1.98 -3.01
C SER A 533 -4.15 0.65 -3.03
N GLY A 534 -5.22 0.53 -2.25
CA GLY A 534 -6.01 -0.69 -2.17
C GLY A 534 -6.61 -1.12 -3.51
N GLY A 535 -7.08 -0.17 -4.32
CA GLY A 535 -7.56 -0.46 -5.68
C GLY A 535 -6.48 -1.01 -6.61
N LEU A 536 -5.22 -0.60 -6.41
CA LEU A 536 -4.06 -1.15 -7.14
C LEU A 536 -3.69 -2.54 -6.64
N VAL A 537 -3.69 -2.76 -5.32
CA VAL A 537 -3.44 -4.07 -4.71
C VAL A 537 -4.42 -5.11 -5.27
N HIS A 538 -5.71 -4.80 -5.23
CA HIS A 538 -6.74 -5.69 -5.76
C HIS A 538 -6.53 -6.01 -7.25
N LEU A 539 -6.23 -5.00 -8.07
CA LEU A 539 -5.94 -5.22 -9.49
C LEU A 539 -4.72 -6.13 -9.70
N PHE A 540 -3.66 -5.95 -8.91
CA PHE A 540 -2.45 -6.75 -9.05
C PHE A 540 -2.68 -8.20 -8.62
N ALA A 541 -3.34 -8.46 -7.50
CA ALA A 541 -3.68 -9.79 -7.04
C ALA A 541 -4.59 -10.54 -8.05
N ASP A 542 -5.56 -9.86 -8.63
CA ASP A 542 -6.42 -10.41 -9.68
C ASP A 542 -5.67 -10.82 -10.96
N CYS A 543 -4.46 -10.33 -11.16
CA CYS A 543 -3.64 -10.64 -12.35
C CYS A 543 -2.68 -11.82 -12.16
N GLY A 544 -2.58 -12.38 -10.95
CA GLY A 544 -1.75 -13.55 -10.63
C GLY A 544 -0.39 -13.22 -10.02
N VAL A 545 0.38 -14.25 -9.68
CA VAL A 545 1.65 -14.11 -8.96
C VAL A 545 2.66 -13.25 -9.72
N MET A 546 3.32 -12.36 -8.98
CA MET A 546 4.27 -11.41 -9.54
C MET A 546 5.68 -11.99 -9.61
N LYS A 547 6.34 -11.78 -10.76
CA LYS A 547 7.72 -12.20 -11.03
C LYS A 547 8.69 -11.74 -9.95
N SER A 548 8.55 -10.52 -9.44
CA SER A 548 9.40 -9.99 -8.38
C SER A 548 9.32 -10.81 -7.08
N ALA A 549 8.15 -11.34 -6.73
CA ALA A 549 7.97 -12.23 -5.59
C ALA A 549 8.65 -13.58 -5.82
N VAL A 550 8.49 -14.15 -7.00
CA VAL A 550 9.12 -15.43 -7.38
C VAL A 550 10.65 -15.31 -7.40
N ASP A 551 11.19 -14.26 -8.02
CA ASP A 551 12.64 -14.02 -8.10
C ASP A 551 13.25 -13.85 -6.68
N ALA A 552 12.57 -13.14 -5.79
CA ALA A 552 12.99 -12.97 -4.40
C ALA A 552 13.00 -14.30 -3.64
N ALA A 553 11.95 -15.10 -3.83
CA ALA A 553 11.82 -16.43 -3.27
C ALA A 553 12.98 -17.36 -3.68
N MET A 554 13.23 -17.45 -4.97
CA MET A 554 14.30 -18.29 -5.53
C MET A 554 15.69 -17.82 -5.06
N HIS A 555 15.91 -16.52 -4.91
CA HIS A 555 17.17 -15.99 -4.43
C HIS A 555 17.43 -16.31 -2.95
N ALA A 556 16.41 -16.12 -2.10
CA ALA A 556 16.51 -16.42 -0.67
C ALA A 556 16.77 -17.89 -0.39
N ALA A 557 16.28 -18.78 -1.26
CA ALA A 557 16.51 -20.22 -1.13
C ALA A 557 17.98 -20.62 -1.38
N VAL A 558 18.74 -19.84 -2.15
CA VAL A 558 20.14 -20.14 -2.51
C VAL A 558 21.14 -19.60 -1.47
N GLN A 559 20.74 -18.65 -0.64
CA GLN A 559 21.53 -18.12 0.47
C GLN A 559 21.31 -18.94 1.74
#